data_6d82fc3291c700edb73d9c1d7b9e8d8a
#
_entry.id   6d82fc3291c700edb73d9c1d7b9e8d8a
#
_cell.length_a   1.000
_cell.length_b   1.000
_cell.length_c   1.000
_cell.angle_alpha   90.00
_cell.angle_beta   90.00
_cell.angle_gamma   90.00
#
_symmetry.space_group_name_H-M   'P 1'
#
loop_
_entity.id
_entity.type
_entity.pdbx_description
1 polymer ?
#
loop_
_entity_poly.entity_id
_entity_poly.type
_entity_poly.pdbx_seq_one_letter_code
_entity_poly.pdbx_strand_id
1 'polypeptide(L)'
;SGQMYAATDKGLFNDNYCDPLGTGKDLRDILANEPDITDIQQAAVRYNDAQPEKILKWRRELKVKALFPSVNLNYAKSIYGTAGTNSYDGKSYVGPRDWNVGFSWDIGELVWNSHQDDVDTRSRLNTQLRLDILDEINRIYFERLRLKKEIGDLHLPENESFQKGLRLKELTAMLDGYTGGFFSKRSRELSSAKVGD
;
A
#
# COMPACT_ATOMS: atom_id res chain seq x y z
N SER A 1 -29.97 -3.63 -46.94
CA SER A 1 -28.87 -3.23 -46.07
C SER A 1 -28.67 -4.31 -45.02
N GLY A 2 -27.75 -5.24 -45.32
CA GLY A 2 -27.43 -6.33 -44.42
C GLY A 2 -26.38 -5.90 -43.42
N GLN A 3 -26.70 -5.99 -42.15
CA GLN A 3 -25.70 -5.85 -41.08
C GLN A 3 -24.93 -7.17 -40.97
N MET A 4 -23.62 -7.12 -41.09
CA MET A 4 -22.77 -8.28 -40.85
C MET A 4 -22.38 -8.34 -39.37
N TYR A 5 -22.63 -9.47 -38.74
CA TYR A 5 -22.19 -9.78 -37.42
C TYR A 5 -21.09 -10.83 -37.47
N ALA A 6 -19.94 -10.57 -36.90
CA ALA A 6 -18.92 -11.60 -36.74
C ALA A 6 -19.02 -12.16 -35.32
N ALA A 7 -19.23 -13.45 -35.18
CA ALA A 7 -19.17 -14.18 -33.92
C ALA A 7 -17.73 -14.61 -33.68
N THR A 8 -17.13 -14.13 -32.59
CA THR A 8 -15.85 -14.59 -32.09
C THR A 8 -16.04 -15.24 -30.73
N ASP A 9 -15.07 -16.04 -30.27
CA ASP A 9 -15.08 -16.70 -28.95
C ASP A 9 -15.26 -15.74 -27.77
N LYS A 10 -15.26 -14.44 -28.02
CA LYS A 10 -15.42 -13.36 -27.02
C LYS A 10 -16.75 -12.59 -27.10
N GLY A 11 -17.71 -13.07 -27.90
CA GLY A 11 -19.01 -12.43 -28.06
C GLY A 11 -19.24 -11.84 -29.45
N LEU A 12 -20.47 -11.40 -29.73
CA LEU A 12 -20.87 -10.75 -30.98
C LEU A 12 -20.33 -9.31 -31.00
N PHE A 13 -19.38 -9.01 -31.88
CA PHE A 13 -18.94 -7.66 -32.17
C PHE A 13 -19.70 -7.15 -33.44
N ASN A 14 -20.31 -5.98 -33.29
CA ASN A 14 -20.90 -5.24 -34.41
C ASN A 14 -19.92 -4.15 -34.84
N ASP A 15 -19.35 -4.27 -36.04
CA ASP A 15 -18.41 -3.28 -36.59
C ASP A 15 -19.04 -1.90 -36.85
N ASN A 16 -20.37 -1.80 -36.74
CA ASN A 16 -21.11 -0.54 -36.84
C ASN A 16 -21.54 0.02 -35.49
N TYR A 17 -20.84 -0.31 -34.39
CA TYR A 17 -20.99 0.47 -33.20
C TYR A 17 -20.41 1.86 -33.47
N CYS A 18 -21.28 2.70 -34.06
CA CYS A 18 -21.02 4.13 -34.15
C CYS A 18 -20.79 4.58 -32.71
N ASP A 19 -19.55 4.94 -32.39
CA ASP A 19 -19.23 5.63 -31.15
C ASP A 19 -20.15 6.87 -31.10
N PRO A 20 -21.24 6.88 -30.31
CA PRO A 20 -22.22 7.95 -30.34
C PRO A 20 -21.69 9.29 -29.85
N LEU A 21 -20.42 9.33 -29.46
CA LEU A 21 -19.78 10.47 -28.85
C LEU A 21 -18.60 11.04 -29.67
N GLY A 22 -18.24 10.43 -30.83
CA GLY A 22 -17.10 10.94 -31.62
C GLY A 22 -15.74 10.92 -30.91
N THR A 23 -15.67 10.22 -29.78
CA THR A 23 -14.65 10.38 -28.74
C THR A 23 -13.42 9.50 -28.90
N GLY A 24 -13.42 8.59 -29.88
CA GLY A 24 -12.34 7.60 -29.99
C GLY A 24 -10.96 8.21 -30.27
N LYS A 25 -10.89 9.30 -31.05
CA LYS A 25 -9.62 10.00 -31.33
C LYS A 25 -9.21 10.89 -30.16
N ASP A 26 -10.13 11.67 -29.65
CA ASP A 26 -9.85 12.63 -28.57
C ASP A 26 -9.41 11.91 -27.28
N LEU A 27 -10.04 10.78 -26.96
CA LEU A 27 -9.68 9.97 -25.79
C LEU A 27 -8.27 9.38 -25.94
N ARG A 28 -7.94 8.86 -27.12
CA ARG A 28 -6.60 8.30 -27.41
C ARG A 28 -5.53 9.38 -27.30
N ASP A 29 -5.79 10.58 -27.78
CA ASP A 29 -4.83 11.68 -27.74
C ASP A 29 -4.60 12.18 -26.32
N ILE A 30 -5.66 12.22 -25.49
CA ILE A 30 -5.56 12.58 -24.08
C ILE A 30 -4.77 11.50 -23.32
N LEU A 31 -5.08 10.22 -23.54
CA LEU A 31 -4.43 9.09 -22.86
C LEU A 31 -2.99 8.88 -23.32
N ALA A 32 -2.65 9.25 -24.55
CA ALA A 32 -1.30 9.07 -25.08
C ALA A 32 -0.21 9.85 -24.33
N ASN A 33 -0.60 10.87 -23.56
CA ASN A 33 0.29 11.70 -22.74
C ASN A 33 0.10 11.50 -21.25
N GLU A 34 -0.69 10.50 -20.85
CA GLU A 34 -0.96 10.19 -19.46
C GLU A 34 -0.35 8.84 -19.09
N PRO A 35 0.16 8.70 -17.86
CA PRO A 35 0.56 7.40 -17.33
C PRO A 35 -0.64 6.46 -17.26
N ASP A 36 -0.39 5.17 -17.48
CA ASP A 36 -1.45 4.16 -17.34
C ASP A 36 -1.96 4.10 -15.89
N ILE A 37 -3.28 3.98 -15.74
CA ILE A 37 -3.93 3.90 -14.45
C ILE A 37 -3.42 2.72 -13.62
N THR A 38 -3.10 1.59 -14.24
CA THR A 38 -2.58 0.41 -13.55
C THR A 38 -1.20 0.65 -12.95
N ASP A 39 -0.34 1.41 -13.63
CA ASP A 39 0.98 1.78 -13.12
C ASP A 39 0.85 2.71 -11.91
N ILE A 40 -0.08 3.67 -11.97
CA ILE A 40 -0.36 4.62 -10.88
C ILE A 40 -0.91 3.87 -9.66
N GLN A 41 -1.86 2.96 -9.86
CA GLN A 41 -2.42 2.13 -8.79
C GLN A 41 -1.35 1.29 -8.11
N GLN A 42 -0.48 0.64 -8.88
CA GLN A 42 0.63 -0.14 -8.33
C GLN A 42 1.62 0.72 -7.55
N ALA A 43 1.96 1.91 -8.09
CA ALA A 43 2.84 2.84 -7.41
C ALA A 43 2.23 3.31 -6.07
N ALA A 44 0.94 3.62 -6.05
CA ALA A 44 0.24 4.04 -4.84
C ALA A 44 0.18 2.92 -3.78
N VAL A 45 -0.16 1.69 -4.17
CA VAL A 45 -0.18 0.54 -3.27
C VAL A 45 1.22 0.26 -2.70
N ARG A 46 2.27 0.42 -3.50
CA ARG A 46 3.66 0.27 -3.04
C ARG A 46 4.06 1.38 -2.07
N TYR A 47 3.78 2.61 -2.41
CA TYR A 47 4.15 3.77 -1.61
C TYR A 47 3.50 3.76 -0.23
N ASN A 48 2.23 3.37 -0.15
CA ASN A 48 1.48 3.29 1.10
C ASN A 48 1.64 1.95 1.83
N ASP A 49 2.55 1.09 1.39
CA ASP A 49 2.87 -0.21 2.01
C ASP A 49 1.64 -1.15 2.16
N ALA A 50 0.68 -1.01 1.26
CA ALA A 50 -0.58 -1.76 1.23
C ALA A 50 -0.50 -3.04 0.38
N GLN A 51 0.69 -3.63 0.26
CA GLN A 51 0.95 -4.81 -0.57
C GLN A 51 0.45 -6.09 0.11
N PRO A 52 -0.24 -6.98 -0.62
CA PRO A 52 -0.70 -8.27 -0.08
C PRO A 52 0.45 -9.20 0.30
N GLU A 53 1.63 -9.08 -0.35
CA GLU A 53 2.82 -9.90 -0.10
C GLU A 53 3.34 -9.73 1.32
N LYS A 54 3.14 -8.56 1.92
CA LYS A 54 3.53 -8.26 3.30
C LYS A 54 2.81 -9.17 4.30
N ILE A 55 1.53 -9.41 4.09
CA ILE A 55 0.73 -10.30 4.93
C ILE A 55 1.20 -11.76 4.82
N LEU A 56 1.51 -12.20 3.60
CA LEU A 56 2.07 -13.54 3.37
C LEU A 56 3.43 -13.72 4.05
N LYS A 57 4.27 -12.68 4.01
CA LYS A 57 5.55 -12.65 4.71
C LYS A 57 5.35 -12.77 6.22
N TRP A 58 4.47 -11.97 6.81
CA TRP A 58 4.18 -12.04 8.25
C TRP A 58 3.67 -13.41 8.69
N ARG A 59 2.75 -14.02 7.93
CA ARG A 59 2.27 -15.38 8.22
C ARG A 59 3.40 -16.42 8.17
N ARG A 60 4.35 -16.27 7.26
CA ARG A 60 5.54 -17.13 7.19
C ARG A 60 6.46 -16.92 8.39
N GLU A 61 6.74 -15.65 8.73
CA GLU A 61 7.60 -15.30 9.86
C GLU A 61 7.04 -15.80 11.19
N LEU A 62 5.72 -15.76 11.39
CA LEU A 62 5.09 -16.34 12.58
C LEU A 62 5.32 -17.85 12.69
N LYS A 63 5.20 -18.57 11.59
CA LYS A 63 5.48 -20.02 11.58
C LYS A 63 6.95 -20.33 11.86
N VAL A 64 7.85 -19.53 11.31
CA VAL A 64 9.29 -19.67 11.57
C VAL A 64 9.63 -19.32 13.00
N LYS A 65 9.01 -18.28 13.57
CA LYS A 65 9.20 -17.90 14.98
C LYS A 65 8.87 -19.04 15.95
N ALA A 66 7.81 -19.79 15.67
CA ALA A 66 7.40 -20.92 16.50
C ALA A 66 8.40 -22.09 16.51
N LEU A 67 9.35 -22.14 15.56
CA LEU A 67 10.43 -23.12 15.54
C LEU A 67 11.60 -22.76 16.46
N PHE A 68 11.72 -21.48 16.84
CA PHE A 68 12.80 -21.05 17.72
C PHE A 68 12.38 -21.18 19.19
N PRO A 69 13.29 -21.68 20.06
CA PRO A 69 13.03 -21.70 21.49
C PRO A 69 13.03 -20.30 22.08
N SER A 70 12.22 -20.09 23.10
CA SER A 70 12.39 -18.95 23.98
C SER A 70 13.56 -19.23 24.92
N VAL A 71 14.47 -18.28 25.04
CA VAL A 71 15.66 -18.37 25.91
C VAL A 71 15.46 -17.48 27.13
N ASN A 72 15.47 -18.11 28.29
CA ASN A 72 15.37 -17.41 29.57
C ASN A 72 16.73 -17.43 30.27
N LEU A 73 17.27 -16.26 30.56
CA LEU A 73 18.50 -16.08 31.33
C LEU A 73 18.14 -15.46 32.67
N ASN A 74 18.31 -16.24 33.75
CA ASN A 74 18.11 -15.75 35.10
C ASN A 74 19.46 -15.68 35.81
N TYR A 75 19.71 -14.53 36.42
CA TYR A 75 20.83 -14.31 37.30
C TYR A 75 20.30 -13.91 38.67
N ALA A 76 20.60 -14.70 39.71
CA ALA A 76 20.22 -14.43 41.05
C ALA A 76 21.49 -14.26 41.91
N LYS A 77 21.50 -13.20 42.72
CA LYS A 77 22.49 -12.96 43.72
C LYS A 77 21.80 -12.84 45.08
N SER A 78 22.05 -13.81 45.95
CA SER A 78 21.48 -13.81 47.27
C SER A 78 22.35 -12.97 48.23
N ILE A 79 21.71 -12.07 48.96
CA ILE A 79 22.36 -11.29 50.04
C ILE A 79 21.64 -11.66 51.34
N TYR A 80 22.37 -12.28 52.26
CA TYR A 80 21.86 -12.63 53.56
C TYR A 80 22.31 -11.57 54.58
N GLY A 81 21.35 -10.97 55.26
CA GLY A 81 21.60 -10.08 56.38
C GLY A 81 21.22 -10.77 57.70
N THR A 82 22.09 -10.85 58.63
CA THR A 82 21.76 -11.23 60.01
C THR A 82 21.44 -9.95 60.78
N ALA A 83 20.17 -9.75 61.16
CA ALA A 83 19.81 -8.73 62.13
C ALA A 83 20.19 -9.24 63.50
N GLY A 84 21.29 -8.72 64.01
CA GLY A 84 21.67 -8.99 65.41
C GLY A 84 20.72 -8.23 66.34
N THR A 85 20.32 -8.87 67.43
CA THR A 85 19.44 -8.31 68.46
C THR A 85 20.07 -7.17 69.25
N ASN A 86 21.33 -6.83 69.00
CA ASN A 86 22.03 -5.67 69.60
C ASN A 86 22.63 -4.79 68.49
N SER A 87 22.28 -3.62 68.52
CA SER A 87 22.19 -2.42 67.69
C SER A 87 23.30 -2.06 66.72
N TYR A 88 24.42 -2.70 66.59
CA TYR A 88 25.53 -2.15 65.78
C TYR A 88 26.38 -3.11 64.96
N ASP A 89 26.02 -4.37 64.79
CA ASP A 89 26.83 -5.31 63.97
C ASP A 89 25.98 -6.12 62.98
N GLY A 90 25.34 -5.40 62.06
CA GLY A 90 24.64 -6.00 60.92
C GLY A 90 25.66 -6.47 59.87
N LYS A 91 26.06 -7.72 59.92
CA LYS A 91 26.91 -8.32 58.86
C LYS A 91 26.05 -8.79 57.72
N SER A 92 26.27 -8.24 56.51
CA SER A 92 25.70 -8.75 55.30
C SER A 92 26.68 -9.75 54.64
N TYR A 93 26.21 -10.93 54.36
CA TYR A 93 26.97 -11.93 53.63
C TYR A 93 26.45 -12.02 52.19
N VAL A 94 27.37 -11.97 51.24
CA VAL A 94 27.04 -12.22 49.83
C VAL A 94 27.01 -13.72 49.62
N GLY A 95 25.83 -14.25 49.32
CA GLY A 95 25.63 -15.66 48.98
C GLY A 95 26.12 -16.02 47.58
N PRO A 96 25.96 -17.29 47.21
CA PRO A 96 26.36 -17.78 45.88
C PRO A 96 25.64 -17.01 44.77
N ARG A 97 26.29 -16.97 43.61
CA ARG A 97 25.72 -16.41 42.37
C ARG A 97 25.18 -17.58 41.58
N ASP A 98 23.89 -17.55 41.36
CA ASP A 98 23.21 -18.61 40.60
C ASP A 98 22.89 -18.12 39.17
N TRP A 99 23.26 -18.95 38.21
CA TRP A 99 22.93 -18.76 36.81
C TRP A 99 21.98 -19.86 36.41
N ASN A 100 20.88 -19.47 35.76
CA ASN A 100 19.95 -20.40 35.14
C ASN A 100 19.73 -20.00 33.68
N VAL A 101 19.97 -20.93 32.78
CA VAL A 101 19.68 -20.81 31.35
C VAL A 101 18.61 -21.82 31.01
N GLY A 102 17.41 -21.32 30.71
CA GLY A 102 16.27 -22.15 30.31
C GLY A 102 15.98 -22.01 28.83
N PHE A 103 15.70 -23.11 28.17
CA PHE A 103 15.16 -23.15 26.81
C PHE A 103 13.77 -23.77 26.89
N SER A 104 12.77 -23.10 26.32
CA SER A 104 11.44 -23.65 26.22
C SER A 104 10.91 -23.54 24.78
N TRP A 105 10.32 -24.61 24.30
CA TRP A 105 9.63 -24.68 22.99
C TRP A 105 8.14 -24.80 23.22
N ASP A 106 7.39 -23.92 22.60
CA ASP A 106 5.94 -24.05 22.53
C ASP A 106 5.55 -24.63 21.16
N ILE A 107 5.50 -25.97 21.09
CA ILE A 107 5.13 -26.71 19.87
C ILE A 107 3.65 -26.45 19.51
N GLY A 108 2.82 -26.08 20.49
CA GLY A 108 1.42 -25.72 20.26
C GLY A 108 1.27 -24.52 19.34
N GLU A 109 2.19 -23.56 19.38
CA GLU A 109 2.20 -22.39 18.48
C GLU A 109 2.45 -22.74 17.00
N LEU A 110 2.99 -23.91 16.69
CA LEU A 110 3.11 -24.39 15.29
C LEU A 110 1.75 -24.74 14.68
N VAL A 111 0.83 -25.23 15.51
CA VAL A 111 -0.51 -25.65 15.06
C VAL A 111 -1.51 -24.50 15.23
N TRP A 112 -1.45 -23.81 16.36
CA TRP A 112 -2.33 -22.72 16.71
C TRP A 112 -1.52 -21.56 17.31
N ASN A 113 -1.32 -20.50 16.54
CA ASN A 113 -0.59 -19.32 17.02
C ASN A 113 -1.59 -18.29 17.56
N SER A 114 -1.42 -17.90 18.81
CA SER A 114 -2.25 -16.86 19.47
C SER A 114 -2.20 -15.50 18.76
N HIS A 115 -1.15 -15.24 17.96
CA HIS A 115 -1.00 -14.01 17.16
C HIS A 115 -1.65 -14.10 15.77
N GLN A 116 -2.31 -15.21 15.44
CA GLN A 116 -2.95 -15.35 14.14
C GLN A 116 -4.12 -14.38 13.99
N ASP A 117 -4.87 -14.13 15.05
CA ASP A 117 -5.97 -13.16 15.05
C ASP A 117 -5.50 -11.74 14.79
N ASP A 118 -4.32 -11.37 15.32
CA ASP A 118 -3.70 -10.07 15.07
C ASP A 118 -3.32 -9.92 13.59
N VAL A 119 -2.77 -10.97 12.98
CA VAL A 119 -2.40 -10.95 11.56
C VAL A 119 -3.64 -10.92 10.69
N ASP A 120 -4.69 -11.63 11.04
CA ASP A 120 -5.94 -11.64 10.27
C ASP A 120 -6.65 -10.29 10.36
N THR A 121 -6.65 -9.65 11.53
CA THR A 121 -7.15 -8.29 11.71
C THR A 121 -6.35 -7.29 10.88
N ARG A 122 -5.03 -7.33 10.95
CA ARG A 122 -4.14 -6.47 10.13
C ARG A 122 -4.30 -6.75 8.64
N SER A 123 -4.54 -7.99 8.25
CA SER A 123 -4.81 -8.38 6.87
C SER A 123 -6.09 -7.73 6.34
N ARG A 124 -7.16 -7.74 7.13
CA ARG A 124 -8.43 -7.08 6.77
C ARG A 124 -8.25 -5.57 6.64
N LEU A 125 -7.60 -4.93 7.61
CA LEU A 125 -7.30 -3.48 7.58
C LEU A 125 -6.43 -3.10 6.38
N ASN A 126 -5.40 -3.90 6.08
CA ASN A 126 -4.55 -3.66 4.91
C ASN A 126 -5.30 -3.83 3.59
N THR A 127 -6.22 -4.80 3.51
CA THR A 127 -7.07 -4.98 2.33
C THR A 127 -8.02 -3.80 2.17
N GLN A 128 -8.63 -3.34 3.25
CA GLN A 128 -9.52 -2.17 3.23
C GLN A 128 -8.75 -0.92 2.81
N LEU A 129 -7.60 -0.64 3.44
CA LEU A 129 -6.74 0.48 3.07
C LEU A 129 -6.37 0.46 1.58
N ARG A 130 -6.04 -0.73 1.06
CA ARG A 130 -5.73 -0.89 -0.37
C ARG A 130 -6.92 -0.55 -1.25
N LEU A 131 -8.13 -1.01 -0.90
CA LEU A 131 -9.35 -0.71 -1.66
C LEU A 131 -9.66 0.78 -1.62
N ASP A 132 -9.55 1.42 -0.46
CA ASP A 132 -9.77 2.85 -0.28
C ASP A 132 -8.79 3.69 -1.11
N ILE A 133 -7.49 3.30 -1.14
CA ILE A 133 -6.47 3.94 -1.98
C ILE A 133 -6.80 3.79 -3.46
N LEU A 134 -7.17 2.59 -3.91
CA LEU A 134 -7.49 2.33 -5.30
C LEU A 134 -8.73 3.10 -5.76
N ASP A 135 -9.76 3.17 -4.93
CA ASP A 135 -10.99 3.92 -5.23
C ASP A 135 -10.69 5.42 -5.34
N GLU A 136 -9.96 5.97 -4.40
CA GLU A 136 -9.58 7.38 -4.41
C GLU A 136 -8.68 7.72 -5.61
N ILE A 137 -7.70 6.89 -5.94
CA ILE A 137 -6.84 7.06 -7.13
C ILE A 137 -7.68 7.06 -8.41
N ASN A 138 -8.61 6.10 -8.54
CA ASN A 138 -9.49 6.03 -9.70
C ASN A 138 -10.33 7.31 -9.83
N ARG A 139 -10.92 7.75 -8.73
CA ARG A 139 -11.74 8.95 -8.69
C ARG A 139 -10.95 10.18 -9.14
N ILE A 140 -9.77 10.41 -8.56
CA ILE A 140 -8.92 11.58 -8.86
C ILE A 140 -8.39 11.51 -10.29
N TYR A 141 -7.95 10.35 -10.75
CA TYR A 141 -7.40 10.16 -12.09
C TYR A 141 -8.44 10.47 -13.18
N PHE A 142 -9.63 9.89 -13.07
CA PHE A 142 -10.68 10.11 -14.07
C PHE A 142 -11.30 11.50 -13.98
N GLU A 143 -11.40 12.11 -12.79
CA GLU A 143 -11.79 13.51 -12.64
C GLU A 143 -10.78 14.44 -13.35
N ARG A 144 -9.48 14.16 -13.18
CA ARG A 144 -8.41 14.91 -13.84
C ARG A 144 -8.49 14.78 -15.37
N LEU A 145 -8.73 13.58 -15.89
CA LEU A 145 -8.88 13.37 -17.34
C LEU A 145 -10.09 14.13 -17.92
N ARG A 146 -11.24 14.09 -17.22
CA ARG A 146 -12.44 14.85 -17.62
C ARG A 146 -12.14 16.34 -17.67
N LEU A 147 -11.51 16.86 -16.63
CA LEU A 147 -11.16 18.27 -16.54
C LEU A 147 -10.17 18.69 -17.64
N LYS A 148 -9.21 17.83 -17.96
CA LYS A 148 -8.24 18.05 -19.04
C LYS A 148 -8.94 18.12 -20.41
N LYS A 149 -9.93 17.24 -20.64
CA LYS A 149 -10.77 17.28 -21.83
C LYS A 149 -11.57 18.57 -21.91
N GLU A 150 -12.26 18.94 -20.84
CA GLU A 150 -13.04 20.18 -20.78
C GLU A 150 -12.21 21.44 -21.08
N ILE A 151 -10.98 21.52 -20.59
CA ILE A 151 -10.08 22.63 -20.89
C ILE A 151 -9.67 22.64 -22.36
N GLY A 152 -9.53 21.45 -22.99
CA GLY A 152 -9.15 21.34 -24.40
C GLY A 152 -10.27 21.65 -25.40
N ASP A 153 -11.51 21.32 -25.05
CA ASP A 153 -12.64 21.38 -25.97
C ASP A 153 -13.38 22.73 -26.02
N LEU A 154 -13.26 23.55 -24.99
CA LEU A 154 -14.06 24.77 -24.83
C LEU A 154 -13.21 26.04 -24.98
N HIS A 155 -13.71 27.01 -25.74
CA HIS A 155 -13.30 28.40 -25.65
C HIS A 155 -13.82 28.98 -24.32
N LEU A 156 -13.15 28.62 -23.22
CA LEU A 156 -13.54 29.04 -21.89
C LEU A 156 -13.20 30.50 -21.66
N PRO A 157 -14.04 31.23 -20.94
CA PRO A 157 -13.68 32.55 -20.39
C PRO A 157 -12.39 32.42 -19.55
N GLU A 158 -11.53 33.41 -19.59
CA GLU A 158 -10.21 33.43 -18.93
C GLU A 158 -10.30 33.01 -17.44
N ASN A 159 -11.33 33.49 -16.76
CA ASN A 159 -11.56 33.25 -15.35
C ASN A 159 -11.89 31.77 -15.07
N GLU A 160 -12.70 31.12 -15.92
CA GLU A 160 -13.04 29.69 -15.79
C GLU A 160 -11.85 28.80 -16.17
N SER A 161 -11.09 29.17 -17.18
CA SER A 161 -9.87 28.48 -17.57
C SER A 161 -8.84 28.47 -16.45
N PHE A 162 -8.67 29.61 -15.75
CA PHE A 162 -7.80 29.70 -14.58
C PHE A 162 -8.26 28.77 -13.43
N GLN A 163 -9.55 28.79 -13.10
CA GLN A 163 -10.12 27.95 -12.04
C GLN A 163 -9.94 26.45 -12.34
N LYS A 164 -10.26 26.03 -13.56
CA LYS A 164 -10.08 24.64 -14.01
C LYS A 164 -8.61 24.23 -14.05
N GLY A 165 -7.73 25.14 -14.46
CA GLY A 165 -6.29 24.92 -14.43
C GLY A 165 -5.74 24.74 -13.00
N LEU A 166 -6.25 25.51 -12.05
CA LEU A 166 -5.90 25.36 -10.64
C LEU A 166 -6.37 23.99 -10.10
N ARG A 167 -7.62 23.62 -10.40
CA ARG A 167 -8.15 22.30 -10.01
C ARG A 167 -7.36 21.14 -10.62
N LEU A 168 -6.92 21.27 -11.86
CA LEU A 168 -6.09 20.27 -12.52
C LEU A 168 -4.74 20.07 -11.80
N LYS A 169 -4.13 21.18 -11.35
CA LYS A 169 -2.90 21.13 -10.55
C LYS A 169 -3.13 20.48 -9.18
N GLU A 170 -4.24 20.80 -8.53
CA GLU A 170 -4.64 20.19 -7.26
C GLU A 170 -4.78 18.67 -7.38
N LEU A 171 -5.54 18.19 -8.37
CA LEU A 171 -5.71 16.74 -8.62
C LEU A 171 -4.37 16.06 -8.94
N THR A 172 -3.49 16.75 -9.67
CA THR A 172 -2.14 16.24 -9.94
C THR A 172 -1.32 16.11 -8.66
N ALA A 173 -1.37 17.13 -7.80
CA ALA A 173 -0.68 17.09 -6.51
C ALA A 173 -1.23 16.00 -5.58
N MET A 174 -2.54 15.74 -5.62
CA MET A 174 -3.15 14.63 -4.87
C MET A 174 -2.63 13.28 -5.37
N LEU A 175 -2.58 13.04 -6.69
CA LEU A 175 -2.00 11.82 -7.26
C LEU A 175 -0.52 11.64 -6.86
N ASP A 176 0.25 12.72 -6.88
CA ASP A 176 1.64 12.68 -6.43
C ASP A 176 1.76 12.39 -4.93
N GLY A 177 0.86 12.91 -4.12
CA GLY A 177 0.79 12.60 -2.69
C GLY A 177 0.57 11.12 -2.42
N TYR A 178 -0.36 10.50 -3.15
CA TYR A 178 -0.64 9.06 -3.02
C TYR A 178 0.44 8.15 -3.60
N THR A 179 1.20 8.63 -4.60
CA THR A 179 2.19 7.82 -5.33
C THR A 179 3.64 8.17 -5.02
N GLY A 180 3.88 9.12 -4.10
CA GLY A 180 5.23 9.60 -3.80
C GLY A 180 5.92 10.28 -4.99
N GLY A 181 5.16 11.02 -5.80
CA GLY A 181 5.68 11.77 -6.95
C GLY A 181 5.84 10.94 -8.24
N PHE A 182 5.41 9.67 -8.22
CA PHE A 182 5.52 8.79 -9.40
C PHE A 182 4.74 9.33 -10.60
N PHE A 183 3.53 9.87 -10.37
CA PHE A 183 2.67 10.36 -11.43
C PHE A 183 3.34 11.47 -12.24
N SER A 184 3.82 12.52 -11.59
CA SER A 184 4.50 13.64 -12.26
C SER A 184 5.80 13.24 -12.93
N LYS A 185 6.55 12.30 -12.34
CA LYS A 185 7.75 11.76 -12.95
C LYS A 185 7.44 11.05 -14.25
N ARG A 186 6.46 10.13 -14.23
CA ARG A 186 6.08 9.33 -15.40
C ARG A 186 5.46 10.18 -16.51
N SER A 187 4.64 11.17 -16.15
CA SER A 187 4.05 12.12 -17.10
C SER A 187 5.14 12.93 -17.84
N ARG A 188 6.19 13.34 -17.14
CA ARG A 188 7.33 14.04 -17.76
C ARG A 188 8.13 13.14 -18.70
N GLU A 189 8.35 11.89 -18.33
CA GLU A 189 9.03 10.91 -19.18
C GLU A 189 8.28 10.68 -20.50
N LEU A 190 6.95 10.53 -20.43
CA LEU A 190 6.11 10.39 -21.62
C LEU A 190 6.12 11.63 -22.52
N SER A 191 6.15 12.82 -21.91
CA SER A 191 6.24 14.08 -22.66
C SER A 191 7.60 14.26 -23.34
N SER A 192 8.68 13.86 -22.69
CA SER A 192 10.03 13.97 -23.25
C SER A 192 10.31 12.97 -24.36
N ALA A 193 9.74 11.76 -24.28
CA ALA A 193 9.91 10.74 -25.32
C ALA A 193 9.32 11.14 -26.67
N LYS A 194 8.27 11.97 -26.68
CA LYS A 194 7.63 12.47 -27.92
C LYS A 194 8.35 13.64 -28.60
N VAL A 195 9.22 14.35 -27.90
CA VAL A 195 9.98 15.50 -28.45
C VAL A 195 11.24 15.02 -29.20
N GLY A 196 11.62 13.76 -29.03
CA GLY A 196 12.83 13.16 -29.62
C GLY A 196 12.61 12.37 -30.93
N ASP A 197 11.36 12.20 -31.36
CA ASP A 197 10.96 11.66 -32.68
C ASP A 197 10.49 12.78 -33.62
#